data_75a4b1a9a6c14c1fa4fceedaeb51daec
#
_entry.id   75a4b1a9a6c14c1fa4fceedaeb51daec
#
_cell.length_a   1.000
_cell.length_b   1.000
_cell.length_c   1.000
_cell.angle_alpha   90.00
_cell.angle_beta   90.00
_cell.angle_gamma   90.00
#
_symmetry.space_group_name_H-M   'P 1'
#
loop_
_entity.id
_entity.type
_entity.pdbx_description
1 polymer ?
#
loop_
_entity_poly.entity_id
_entity_poly.type
_entity_poly.pdbx_seq_one_letter_code
_entity_poly.pdbx_strand_id
1 'polypeptide(L)'
;MHNEEHLNLVLILDYSCAIAECDLQLIEPNPNKKEINATKKRIKSDIKKFLPAIKKALRNPLYVDKAELFYYMALCYEILENKSKALKCYKEASKRDLKYIINLASFKRQNNDKDGALKDLKFALENTSDAHFVESINSAIKDVEKSIEFDKDIKRWDKLTRFFWIDMIELWLSFLPVIFYGFLFIIITLLLIAIPIALIYFAIKTF
;
A
#
# COMPACT_ATOMS: atom_id res chain seq x y z
N MET A 1 32.38 -23.96 -5.58
CA MET A 1 30.91 -24.01 -5.71
C MET A 1 30.15 -23.38 -4.55
N HIS A 2 30.52 -23.58 -3.27
CA HIS A 2 29.84 -22.96 -2.14
C HIS A 2 29.87 -21.42 -2.13
N ASN A 3 30.94 -20.78 -2.56
CA ASN A 3 31.10 -19.32 -2.53
C ASN A 3 30.21 -18.57 -3.53
N GLU A 4 29.93 -19.11 -4.70
CA GLU A 4 29.05 -18.45 -5.69
C GLU A 4 27.57 -18.53 -5.30
N GLU A 5 27.15 -19.64 -4.67
CA GLU A 5 25.76 -19.80 -4.20
C GLU A 5 25.47 -18.85 -3.04
N HIS A 6 26.41 -18.68 -2.11
CA HIS A 6 26.28 -17.73 -0.98
C HIS A 6 26.25 -16.27 -1.46
N LEU A 7 27.08 -15.91 -2.43
CA LEU A 7 27.13 -14.56 -2.99
C LEU A 7 25.78 -14.19 -3.66
N ASN A 8 25.17 -15.13 -4.34
CA ASN A 8 23.85 -14.91 -4.98
C ASN A 8 22.72 -14.71 -3.97
N LEU A 9 22.77 -15.33 -2.79
CA LEU A 9 21.77 -15.16 -1.73
C LEU A 9 21.87 -13.76 -1.08
N VAL A 10 23.08 -13.29 -0.82
CA VAL A 10 23.31 -11.91 -0.31
C VAL A 10 22.81 -10.88 -1.31
N LEU A 11 23.07 -11.04 -2.61
CA LEU A 11 22.57 -10.14 -3.65
C LEU A 11 21.03 -10.08 -3.71
N ILE A 12 20.32 -11.16 -3.37
CA ILE A 12 18.85 -11.16 -3.33
C ILE A 12 18.36 -10.27 -2.19
N LEU A 13 19.00 -10.30 -1.03
CA LEU A 13 18.67 -9.41 0.09
C LEU A 13 18.95 -7.95 -0.28
N ASP A 14 20.11 -7.65 -0.87
CA ASP A 14 20.46 -6.31 -1.33
C ASP A 14 19.44 -5.78 -2.35
N TYR A 15 19.00 -6.61 -3.28
CA TYR A 15 17.96 -6.23 -4.24
C TYR A 15 16.60 -6.02 -3.59
N SER A 16 16.27 -6.78 -2.54
CA SER A 16 15.04 -6.55 -1.77
C SER A 16 15.07 -5.18 -1.08
N CYS A 17 16.19 -4.83 -0.44
CA CYS A 17 16.40 -3.52 0.16
C CYS A 17 16.34 -2.39 -0.88
N ALA A 18 17.03 -2.55 -2.03
CA ALA A 18 17.04 -1.56 -3.09
C ALA A 18 15.64 -1.33 -3.71
N ILE A 19 14.78 -2.35 -3.78
CA ILE A 19 13.39 -2.17 -4.20
C ILE A 19 12.61 -1.37 -3.17
N ALA A 20 12.77 -1.66 -1.88
CA ALA A 20 12.13 -0.90 -0.81
C ALA A 20 12.56 0.57 -0.81
N GLU A 21 13.85 0.86 -1.01
CA GLU A 21 14.37 2.22 -1.18
C GLU A 21 13.75 2.93 -2.40
N CYS A 22 13.64 2.24 -3.54
CA CYS A 22 12.95 2.77 -4.71
C CYS A 22 11.48 3.11 -4.43
N ASP A 23 10.78 2.29 -3.62
CA ASP A 23 9.40 2.56 -3.25
C ASP A 23 9.28 3.76 -2.31
N LEU A 24 10.21 3.93 -1.37
CA LEU A 24 10.29 5.11 -0.51
C LEU A 24 10.56 6.39 -1.30
N GLN A 25 11.49 6.36 -2.25
CA GLN A 25 11.79 7.50 -3.12
C GLN A 25 10.59 7.96 -3.97
N LEU A 26 9.65 7.06 -4.31
CA LEU A 26 8.43 7.43 -5.04
C LEU A 26 7.44 8.26 -4.22
N ILE A 27 7.58 8.28 -2.89
CA ILE A 27 6.74 9.06 -1.96
C ILE A 27 7.27 10.49 -1.81
N GLU A 28 8.50 10.76 -2.21
CA GLU A 28 9.11 12.09 -2.16
C GLU A 28 8.38 13.10 -3.08
N PRO A 29 8.41 14.41 -2.75
CA PRO A 29 7.68 15.44 -3.50
C PRO A 29 8.09 15.56 -4.97
N ASN A 30 9.31 15.11 -5.33
CA ASN A 30 9.85 15.22 -6.69
C ASN A 30 10.67 13.99 -7.10
N PRO A 31 10.05 12.80 -7.21
CA PRO A 31 10.77 11.56 -7.47
C PRO A 31 11.29 11.51 -8.91
N ASN A 32 12.54 11.08 -9.09
CA ASN A 32 13.08 10.74 -10.42
C ASN A 32 12.50 9.40 -10.92
N LYS A 33 11.24 9.41 -11.31
CA LYS A 33 10.48 8.21 -11.73
C LYS A 33 11.17 7.41 -12.83
N LYS A 34 11.90 8.07 -13.73
CA LYS A 34 12.60 7.39 -14.84
C LYS A 34 13.75 6.52 -14.32
N GLU A 35 14.55 7.05 -13.42
CA GLU A 35 15.68 6.35 -12.82
C GLU A 35 15.23 5.21 -11.90
N ILE A 36 14.24 5.48 -11.06
CA ILE A 36 13.62 4.48 -10.17
C ILE A 36 13.07 3.30 -10.99
N ASN A 37 12.34 3.57 -12.06
CA ASN A 37 11.79 2.51 -12.91
C ASN A 37 12.89 1.73 -13.66
N ALA A 38 13.96 2.39 -14.09
CA ALA A 38 15.09 1.72 -14.71
C ALA A 38 15.79 0.78 -13.72
N THR A 39 15.99 1.22 -12.48
CA THR A 39 16.58 0.42 -11.40
C THR A 39 15.71 -0.80 -11.07
N LYS A 40 14.42 -0.62 -10.87
CA LYS A 40 13.47 -1.73 -10.65
C LYS A 40 13.47 -2.73 -11.79
N LYS A 41 13.51 -2.26 -13.03
CA LYS A 41 13.56 -3.13 -14.21
C LYS A 41 14.84 -3.96 -14.26
N ARG A 42 16.01 -3.36 -13.94
CA ARG A 42 17.29 -4.05 -13.85
C ARG A 42 17.25 -5.15 -12.79
N ILE A 43 16.82 -4.81 -11.56
CA ILE A 43 16.71 -5.77 -10.46
C ILE A 43 15.79 -6.94 -10.84
N LYS A 44 14.60 -6.67 -11.39
CA LYS A 44 13.68 -7.73 -11.85
C LYS A 44 14.30 -8.63 -12.91
N SER A 45 15.15 -8.09 -13.80
CA SER A 45 15.88 -8.88 -14.81
C SER A 45 16.91 -9.81 -14.17
N ASP A 46 17.66 -9.32 -13.20
CA ASP A 46 18.70 -10.10 -12.52
C ASP A 46 18.08 -11.21 -11.65
N ILE A 47 17.01 -10.90 -10.91
CA ILE A 47 16.26 -11.89 -10.14
C ILE A 47 15.75 -13.05 -11.02
N LYS A 48 15.31 -12.78 -12.25
CA LYS A 48 14.91 -13.83 -13.18
C LYS A 48 16.05 -14.78 -13.54
N LYS A 49 17.30 -14.31 -13.53
CA LYS A 49 18.49 -15.15 -13.76
C LYS A 49 18.83 -16.03 -12.55
N PHE A 50 18.57 -15.55 -11.32
CA PHE A 50 18.86 -16.30 -10.08
C PHE A 50 17.82 -17.40 -9.78
N LEU A 51 16.56 -17.20 -10.12
CA LEU A 51 15.51 -18.16 -9.83
C LEU A 51 15.79 -19.60 -10.31
N PRO A 52 16.35 -19.86 -11.52
CA PRO A 52 16.73 -21.20 -11.94
C PRO A 52 17.82 -21.84 -11.07
N ALA A 53 18.78 -21.05 -10.60
CA ALA A 53 19.86 -21.53 -9.73
C ALA A 53 19.30 -21.98 -8.36
N ILE A 54 18.43 -21.17 -7.73
CA ILE A 54 17.76 -21.55 -6.48
C ILE A 54 16.93 -22.81 -6.65
N LYS A 55 16.18 -22.93 -7.75
CA LYS A 55 15.40 -24.14 -8.04
C LYS A 55 16.28 -25.38 -8.23
N LYS A 56 17.44 -25.22 -8.83
CA LYS A 56 18.43 -26.30 -8.99
C LYS A 56 18.98 -26.70 -7.62
N ALA A 57 19.33 -25.73 -6.76
CA ALA A 57 19.81 -25.99 -5.39
C ALA A 57 18.74 -26.73 -4.56
N LEU A 58 17.46 -26.37 -4.66
CA LEU A 58 16.35 -27.04 -3.97
C LEU A 58 16.21 -28.52 -4.34
N ARG A 59 16.58 -28.90 -5.58
CA ARG A 59 16.57 -30.30 -6.05
C ARG A 59 17.76 -31.09 -5.55
N ASN A 60 18.81 -30.42 -5.09
CA ASN A 60 19.99 -31.09 -4.58
C ASN A 60 19.69 -31.70 -3.21
N PRO A 61 19.79 -33.05 -3.04
CA PRO A 61 19.56 -33.70 -1.73
C PRO A 61 20.62 -33.34 -0.69
N LEU A 62 21.80 -32.92 -1.11
CA LEU A 62 22.92 -32.54 -0.23
C LEU A 62 22.81 -31.12 0.33
N TYR A 63 21.85 -30.32 -0.15
CA TYR A 63 21.66 -28.98 0.38
C TYR A 63 20.89 -29.02 1.70
N VAL A 64 21.59 -28.60 2.76
CA VAL A 64 21.12 -28.79 4.16
C VAL A 64 19.98 -27.84 4.50
N ASP A 65 20.06 -26.55 4.14
CA ASP A 65 19.07 -25.54 4.52
C ASP A 65 18.08 -25.22 3.39
N LYS A 66 17.14 -26.16 3.17
CA LYS A 66 16.07 -25.94 2.17
C LYS A 66 15.08 -24.86 2.60
N ALA A 67 14.93 -24.59 3.90
CA ALA A 67 14.05 -23.55 4.39
C ALA A 67 14.54 -22.16 3.94
N GLU A 68 15.83 -21.93 4.04
CA GLU A 68 16.47 -20.70 3.58
C GLU A 68 16.31 -20.50 2.08
N LEU A 69 16.51 -21.54 1.27
CA LEU A 69 16.29 -21.45 -0.18
C LEU A 69 14.84 -21.12 -0.55
N PHE A 70 13.86 -21.67 0.17
CA PHE A 70 12.46 -21.29 -0.01
C PHE A 70 12.20 -19.84 0.37
N TYR A 71 12.83 -19.35 1.44
CA TYR A 71 12.75 -17.94 1.85
C TYR A 71 13.30 -17.01 0.74
N TYR A 72 14.49 -17.27 0.21
CA TYR A 72 15.05 -16.46 -0.88
C TYR A 72 14.22 -16.56 -2.17
N MET A 73 13.66 -17.72 -2.45
CA MET A 73 12.76 -17.87 -3.58
C MET A 73 11.47 -17.06 -3.38
N ALA A 74 10.98 -16.94 -2.14
CA ALA A 74 9.84 -16.10 -1.81
C ALA A 74 10.14 -14.62 -2.06
N LEU A 75 11.29 -14.11 -1.59
CA LEU A 75 11.76 -12.75 -1.87
C LEU A 75 11.88 -12.48 -3.38
N CYS A 76 12.44 -13.43 -4.14
CA CYS A 76 12.51 -13.28 -5.60
C CYS A 76 11.13 -13.14 -6.24
N TYR A 77 10.14 -13.93 -5.80
CA TYR A 77 8.77 -13.82 -6.32
C TYR A 77 8.07 -12.57 -5.84
N GLU A 78 8.38 -12.06 -4.66
CA GLU A 78 7.87 -10.78 -4.15
C GLU A 78 8.37 -9.62 -5.02
N ILE A 79 9.67 -9.53 -5.29
CA ILE A 79 10.27 -8.55 -6.22
C ILE A 79 9.66 -8.65 -7.63
N LEU A 80 9.33 -9.84 -8.08
CA LEU A 80 8.65 -10.09 -9.35
C LEU A 80 7.13 -9.85 -9.29
N GLU A 81 6.60 -9.38 -8.15
CA GLU A 81 5.17 -9.11 -7.90
C GLU A 81 4.27 -10.35 -8.06
N ASN A 82 4.85 -11.55 -7.94
CA ASN A 82 4.09 -12.79 -8.00
C ASN A 82 3.67 -13.26 -6.60
N LYS A 83 2.68 -12.58 -6.03
CA LYS A 83 2.20 -12.79 -4.66
C LYS A 83 1.82 -14.24 -4.35
N SER A 84 1.19 -14.92 -5.29
CA SER A 84 0.77 -16.32 -5.09
C SER A 84 1.96 -17.26 -4.92
N LYS A 85 3.01 -17.12 -5.75
CA LYS A 85 4.22 -17.93 -5.62
C LYS A 85 5.04 -17.54 -4.40
N ALA A 86 5.16 -16.25 -4.09
CA ALA A 86 5.82 -15.77 -2.89
C ALA A 86 5.18 -16.40 -1.63
N LEU A 87 3.84 -16.33 -1.50
CA LEU A 87 3.12 -16.93 -0.37
C LEU A 87 3.38 -18.44 -0.23
N LYS A 88 3.40 -19.18 -1.34
CA LYS A 88 3.70 -20.62 -1.31
C LYS A 88 5.11 -20.88 -0.79
N CYS A 89 6.08 -20.10 -1.24
CA CYS A 89 7.47 -20.25 -0.83
C CYS A 89 7.67 -19.86 0.64
N TYR A 90 7.07 -18.76 1.12
CA TYR A 90 7.09 -18.41 2.54
C TYR A 90 6.46 -19.51 3.43
N LYS A 91 5.34 -20.10 3.01
CA LYS A 91 4.73 -21.24 3.72
C LYS A 91 5.64 -22.45 3.75
N GLU A 92 6.34 -22.77 2.67
CA GLU A 92 7.29 -23.90 2.65
C GLU A 92 8.53 -23.62 3.50
N ALA A 93 9.01 -22.37 3.55
CA ALA A 93 10.10 -21.97 4.43
C ALA A 93 9.69 -22.14 5.92
N SER A 94 8.55 -21.58 6.32
CA SER A 94 8.07 -21.60 7.71
C SER A 94 7.69 -22.99 8.22
N LYS A 95 7.25 -23.91 7.35
CA LYS A 95 7.01 -25.32 7.68
C LYS A 95 8.30 -26.07 8.01
N ARG A 96 9.40 -25.70 7.38
CA ARG A 96 10.72 -26.37 7.55
C ARG A 96 11.51 -25.79 8.70
N ASP A 97 11.39 -24.48 8.89
CA ASP A 97 12.03 -23.77 9.99
C ASP A 97 11.10 -22.64 10.46
N LEU A 98 10.68 -22.75 11.70
CA LEU A 98 9.71 -21.83 12.30
C LEU A 98 10.21 -20.38 12.37
N LYS A 99 11.53 -20.14 12.30
CA LYS A 99 12.10 -18.76 12.26
C LYS A 99 11.55 -17.91 11.11
N TYR A 100 11.14 -18.53 9.98
CA TYR A 100 10.57 -17.82 8.83
C TYR A 100 9.08 -17.48 8.96
N ILE A 101 8.43 -17.84 10.09
CA ILE A 101 7.01 -17.53 10.31
C ILE A 101 6.75 -16.03 10.39
N ILE A 102 7.71 -15.27 10.96
CA ILE A 102 7.62 -13.80 11.06
C ILE A 102 7.62 -13.16 9.65
N ASN A 103 8.44 -13.69 8.73
CA ASN A 103 8.48 -13.24 7.34
C ASN A 103 7.17 -13.57 6.61
N LEU A 104 6.60 -14.77 6.83
CA LEU A 104 5.29 -15.15 6.30
C LEU A 104 4.19 -14.21 6.82
N ALA A 105 4.18 -13.92 8.12
CA ALA A 105 3.21 -13.03 8.73
C ALA A 105 3.34 -11.59 8.21
N SER A 106 4.57 -11.08 8.08
CA SER A 106 4.83 -9.77 7.48
C SER A 106 4.32 -9.69 6.04
N PHE A 107 4.60 -10.70 5.22
CA PHE A 107 4.09 -10.78 3.84
C PHE A 107 2.55 -10.82 3.81
N LYS A 108 1.90 -11.61 4.67
CA LYS A 108 0.43 -11.65 4.77
C LYS A 108 -0.14 -10.29 5.18
N ARG A 109 0.44 -9.63 6.20
CA ARG A 109 0.04 -8.29 6.64
C ARG A 109 0.09 -7.27 5.49
N GLN A 110 1.19 -7.24 4.73
CA GLN A 110 1.36 -6.34 3.58
C GLN A 110 0.34 -6.61 2.46
N ASN A 111 -0.16 -7.85 2.36
CA ASN A 111 -1.19 -8.24 1.40
C ASN A 111 -2.62 -8.26 1.98
N ASN A 112 -2.86 -7.53 3.08
CA ASN A 112 -4.15 -7.35 3.76
C ASN A 112 -4.74 -8.61 4.40
N ASP A 113 -3.97 -9.71 4.53
CA ASP A 113 -4.34 -10.92 5.29
C ASP A 113 -3.83 -10.82 6.74
N LYS A 114 -4.32 -9.81 7.48
CA LYS A 114 -3.87 -9.52 8.85
C LYS A 114 -4.30 -10.61 9.84
N ASP A 115 -5.50 -11.14 9.67
CA ASP A 115 -6.02 -12.22 10.52
C ASP A 115 -5.22 -13.52 10.31
N GLY A 116 -4.90 -13.84 9.05
CA GLY A 116 -4.01 -14.94 8.73
C GLY A 116 -2.59 -14.78 9.28
N ALA A 117 -2.07 -13.54 9.32
CA ALA A 117 -0.78 -13.24 9.94
C ALA A 117 -0.81 -13.49 11.46
N LEU A 118 -1.84 -12.98 12.16
CA LEU A 118 -2.01 -13.21 13.60
C LEU A 118 -2.15 -14.69 13.94
N LYS A 119 -2.90 -15.44 13.15
CA LYS A 119 -3.08 -16.89 13.34
C LYS A 119 -1.75 -17.63 13.25
N ASP A 120 -0.93 -17.33 12.24
CA ASP A 120 0.37 -17.97 12.06
C ASP A 120 1.34 -17.62 13.20
N LEU A 121 1.35 -16.36 13.66
CA LEU A 121 2.22 -15.92 14.76
C LEU A 121 1.79 -16.56 16.10
N LYS A 122 0.50 -16.64 16.40
CA LYS A 122 0.00 -17.31 17.60
C LYS A 122 0.33 -18.80 17.60
N PHE A 123 0.18 -19.46 16.45
CA PHE A 123 0.62 -20.84 16.29
C PHE A 123 2.12 -20.99 16.57
N ALA A 124 2.96 -20.09 16.09
CA ALA A 124 4.39 -20.13 16.36
C ALA A 124 4.72 -19.91 17.83
N LEU A 125 3.99 -19.02 18.50
CA LEU A 125 4.15 -18.75 19.93
C LEU A 125 3.85 -19.99 20.78
N GLU A 126 2.83 -20.78 20.41
CA GLU A 126 2.46 -22.02 21.07
C GLU A 126 3.46 -23.16 20.84
N ASN A 127 4.24 -23.11 19.74
CA ASN A 127 5.13 -24.18 19.31
C ASN A 127 6.62 -23.85 19.46
N THR A 128 6.98 -22.79 20.19
CA THR A 128 8.37 -22.45 20.49
C THR A 128 8.59 -22.28 21.99
N SER A 129 9.77 -22.70 22.45
CA SER A 129 10.24 -22.46 23.82
C SER A 129 11.46 -21.51 23.87
N ASP A 130 11.92 -21.04 22.72
CA ASP A 130 13.05 -20.10 22.64
C ASP A 130 12.58 -18.70 23.05
N ALA A 131 13.09 -18.21 24.18
CA ALA A 131 12.70 -16.94 24.78
C ALA A 131 12.96 -15.76 23.85
N HIS A 132 14.09 -15.75 23.12
CA HIS A 132 14.42 -14.68 22.19
C HIS A 132 13.49 -14.67 20.96
N PHE A 133 13.15 -15.86 20.50
CA PHE A 133 12.20 -15.99 19.38
C PHE A 133 10.77 -15.64 19.81
N VAL A 134 10.36 -15.98 21.04
CA VAL A 134 9.08 -15.56 21.66
C VAL A 134 8.97 -14.03 21.68
N GLU A 135 10.03 -13.31 22.07
CA GLU A 135 10.05 -11.85 22.08
C GLU A 135 9.85 -11.28 20.66
N SER A 136 10.54 -11.86 19.68
CA SER A 136 10.40 -11.48 18.26
C SER A 136 8.99 -11.70 17.72
N ILE A 137 8.36 -12.83 18.06
CA ILE A 137 6.97 -13.14 17.71
C ILE A 137 6.00 -12.14 18.35
N ASN A 138 6.17 -11.85 19.65
CA ASN A 138 5.32 -10.89 20.36
C ASN A 138 5.42 -9.47 19.75
N SER A 139 6.62 -9.06 19.36
CA SER A 139 6.80 -7.80 18.63
C SER A 139 6.06 -7.81 17.30
N ALA A 140 6.15 -8.89 16.54
CA ALA A 140 5.44 -9.03 15.26
C ALA A 140 3.91 -9.05 15.45
N ILE A 141 3.39 -9.70 16.49
CA ILE A 141 1.96 -9.68 16.84
C ILE A 141 1.50 -8.23 17.08
N LYS A 142 2.23 -7.50 17.93
CA LYS A 142 1.92 -6.10 18.25
C LYS A 142 1.87 -5.22 16.99
N ASP A 143 2.78 -5.44 16.05
CA ASP A 143 2.80 -4.70 14.78
C ASP A 143 1.60 -5.01 13.88
N VAL A 144 1.15 -6.26 13.85
CA VAL A 144 -0.06 -6.66 13.12
C VAL A 144 -1.30 -6.06 13.79
N GLU A 145 -1.40 -6.11 15.11
CA GLU A 145 -2.53 -5.56 15.88
C GLU A 145 -2.65 -4.04 15.68
N LYS A 146 -1.54 -3.30 15.76
CA LYS A 146 -1.51 -1.87 15.43
C LYS A 146 -2.00 -1.58 14.02
N SER A 147 -1.60 -2.42 13.06
CA SER A 147 -2.04 -2.28 11.67
C SER A 147 -3.54 -2.54 11.51
N ILE A 148 -4.13 -3.46 12.29
CA ILE A 148 -5.58 -3.70 12.30
C ILE A 148 -6.32 -2.51 12.92
N GLU A 149 -5.79 -1.96 14.02
CA GLU A 149 -6.38 -0.79 14.68
C GLU A 149 -6.37 0.43 13.77
N PHE A 150 -5.26 0.67 13.10
CA PHE A 150 -5.15 1.74 12.10
C PHE A 150 -6.18 1.62 10.96
N ASP A 151 -6.44 0.40 10.45
CA ASP A 151 -7.49 0.20 9.44
C ASP A 151 -8.89 0.48 9.99
N LYS A 152 -9.16 0.15 11.26
CA LYS A 152 -10.43 0.48 11.92
C LYS A 152 -10.61 1.98 12.03
N ASP A 153 -9.54 2.70 12.36
CA ASP A 153 -9.58 4.16 12.48
C ASP A 153 -9.79 4.82 11.12
N ILE A 154 -9.10 4.37 10.07
CA ILE A 154 -9.37 4.84 8.69
C ILE A 154 -10.84 4.65 8.31
N LYS A 155 -11.42 3.47 8.58
CA LYS A 155 -12.83 3.20 8.29
C LYS A 155 -13.77 4.11 9.10
N ARG A 156 -13.44 4.43 10.36
CA ARG A 156 -14.19 5.39 11.16
C ARG A 156 -14.12 6.79 10.56
N TRP A 157 -12.92 7.25 10.17
CA TRP A 157 -12.72 8.55 9.52
C TRP A 157 -13.46 8.62 8.18
N ASP A 158 -13.42 7.59 7.35
CA ASP A 158 -14.15 7.54 6.08
C ASP A 158 -15.67 7.63 6.29
N LYS A 159 -16.20 6.99 7.35
CA LYS A 159 -17.59 7.10 7.73
C LYS A 159 -17.96 8.52 8.21
N LEU A 160 -17.11 9.13 9.05
CA LEU A 160 -17.31 10.48 9.55
C LEU A 160 -17.25 11.53 8.44
N THR A 161 -16.28 11.41 7.53
CA THR A 161 -16.14 12.33 6.39
C THR A 161 -17.34 12.23 5.44
N ARG A 162 -17.84 11.02 5.15
CA ARG A 162 -19.05 10.87 4.33
C ARG A 162 -20.26 11.53 4.99
N PHE A 163 -20.43 11.35 6.30
CA PHE A 163 -21.53 11.99 7.05
C PHE A 163 -21.41 13.52 6.99
N PHE A 164 -20.22 14.05 7.23
CA PHE A 164 -19.95 15.49 7.14
C PHE A 164 -20.25 16.07 5.75
N TRP A 165 -19.86 15.35 4.68
CA TRP A 165 -20.16 15.78 3.31
C TRP A 165 -21.67 15.78 3.00
N ILE A 166 -22.42 14.82 3.52
CA ILE A 166 -23.89 14.77 3.36
C ILE A 166 -24.53 15.97 4.03
N ASP A 167 -24.15 16.24 5.31
CA ASP A 167 -24.68 17.39 6.04
C ASP A 167 -24.31 18.72 5.37
N MET A 168 -23.07 18.84 4.85
CA MET A 168 -22.64 20.00 4.07
C MET A 168 -23.46 20.19 2.79
N ILE A 169 -23.77 19.13 2.08
CA ILE A 169 -24.59 19.19 0.85
C ILE A 169 -26.00 19.63 1.22
N GLU A 170 -26.63 19.07 2.25
CA GLU A 170 -27.95 19.47 2.73
C GLU A 170 -27.97 20.95 3.15
N LEU A 171 -26.94 21.41 3.85
CA LEU A 171 -26.78 22.81 4.21
C LEU A 171 -26.68 23.70 2.97
N TRP A 172 -25.87 23.34 1.99
CA TRP A 172 -25.74 24.09 0.73
C TRP A 172 -27.08 24.13 -0.05
N LEU A 173 -27.77 23.00 -0.12
CA LEU A 173 -29.10 22.93 -0.77
C LEU A 173 -30.12 23.82 -0.08
N SER A 174 -30.04 23.98 1.25
CA SER A 174 -30.94 24.87 2.00
C SER A 174 -30.68 26.35 1.71
N PHE A 175 -29.45 26.74 1.34
CA PHE A 175 -29.11 28.12 0.95
C PHE A 175 -29.41 28.44 -0.52
N LEU A 176 -29.56 27.44 -1.36
CA LEU A 176 -29.82 27.61 -2.79
C LEU A 176 -31.04 28.51 -3.09
N PRO A 177 -32.18 28.36 -2.42
CA PRO A 177 -33.32 29.25 -2.60
C PRO A 177 -33.01 30.71 -2.24
N VAL A 178 -32.29 30.93 -1.15
CA VAL A 178 -31.93 32.30 -0.67
C VAL A 178 -31.04 32.97 -1.72
N ILE A 179 -30.06 32.27 -2.27
CA ILE A 179 -29.17 32.78 -3.32
C ILE A 179 -30.00 33.09 -4.56
N PHE A 180 -30.91 32.21 -4.96
CA PHE A 180 -31.77 32.38 -6.15
C PHE A 180 -32.69 33.60 -6.01
N TYR A 181 -33.37 33.75 -4.87
CA TYR A 181 -34.21 34.92 -4.61
C TYR A 181 -33.40 36.23 -4.52
N GLY A 182 -32.20 36.18 -3.95
CA GLY A 182 -31.28 37.32 -3.95
C GLY A 182 -30.90 37.77 -5.36
N PHE A 183 -30.58 36.83 -6.24
CA PHE A 183 -30.26 37.11 -7.63
C PHE A 183 -31.48 37.68 -8.39
N LEU A 184 -32.68 37.08 -8.17
CA LEU A 184 -33.91 37.56 -8.78
C LEU A 184 -34.24 38.99 -8.34
N PHE A 185 -34.06 39.29 -7.06
CA PHE A 185 -34.27 40.65 -6.52
C PHE A 185 -33.33 41.66 -7.16
N ILE A 186 -32.03 41.34 -7.34
CA ILE A 186 -31.08 42.22 -8.03
C ILE A 186 -31.49 42.47 -9.48
N ILE A 187 -31.90 41.45 -10.21
CA ILE A 187 -32.36 41.58 -11.60
C ILE A 187 -33.58 42.49 -11.70
N ILE A 188 -34.57 42.29 -10.81
CA ILE A 188 -35.78 43.12 -10.78
C ILE A 188 -35.42 44.58 -10.49
N THR A 189 -34.52 44.82 -9.51
CA THR A 189 -34.11 46.19 -9.18
C THR A 189 -33.39 46.88 -10.35
N LEU A 190 -32.52 46.16 -11.05
CA LEU A 190 -31.83 46.65 -12.22
C LEU A 190 -32.80 47.00 -13.37
N LEU A 191 -33.84 46.17 -13.58
CA LEU A 191 -34.85 46.41 -14.57
C LEU A 191 -35.74 47.63 -14.22
N LEU A 192 -36.09 47.81 -12.94
CA LEU A 192 -36.84 48.99 -12.45
C LEU A 192 -36.08 50.30 -12.65
N ILE A 193 -34.76 50.27 -12.65
CA ILE A 193 -33.94 51.46 -12.89
C ILE A 193 -33.70 51.64 -14.42
N ALA A 194 -33.42 50.57 -15.15
CA ALA A 194 -33.11 50.63 -16.59
C ALA A 194 -34.30 51.03 -17.46
N ILE A 195 -35.52 50.58 -17.12
CA ILE A 195 -36.73 50.89 -17.91
C ILE A 195 -37.01 52.41 -17.93
N PRO A 196 -37.06 53.11 -16.77
CA PRO A 196 -37.29 54.58 -16.78
C PRO A 196 -36.20 55.33 -17.55
N ILE A 197 -34.93 54.93 -17.36
CA ILE A 197 -33.81 55.56 -18.06
C ILE A 197 -33.96 55.38 -19.58
N ALA A 198 -34.29 54.19 -20.05
CA ALA A 198 -34.51 53.91 -21.46
C ALA A 198 -35.72 54.72 -22.02
N LEU A 199 -36.79 54.87 -21.26
CA LEU A 199 -37.96 55.68 -21.68
C LEU A 199 -37.60 57.16 -21.80
N ILE A 200 -36.87 57.71 -20.83
CA ILE A 200 -36.36 59.10 -20.88
C ILE A 200 -35.44 59.31 -22.09
N TYR A 201 -34.53 58.39 -22.30
CA TYR A 201 -33.62 58.45 -23.45
C TYR A 201 -34.36 58.42 -24.79
N PHE A 202 -35.39 57.59 -24.89
CA PHE A 202 -36.21 57.46 -26.09
C PHE A 202 -37.03 58.74 -26.31
N ALA A 203 -37.61 59.33 -25.26
CA ALA A 203 -38.37 60.57 -25.29
C ALA A 203 -37.51 61.77 -25.78
N ILE A 204 -36.25 61.86 -25.30
CA ILE A 204 -35.31 62.91 -25.69
C ILE A 204 -34.92 62.78 -27.18
N LYS A 205 -34.86 61.56 -27.73
CA LYS A 205 -34.44 61.32 -29.09
C LYS A 205 -35.57 61.48 -30.12
N THR A 206 -36.81 61.49 -29.67
CA THR A 206 -37.97 61.65 -30.54
C THR A 206 -38.50 63.09 -30.58
N PHE A 207 -38.04 63.95 -29.72
CA PHE A 207 -38.26 65.41 -29.77
C PHE A 207 -36.99 66.14 -30.23
#